data_896c5af389bed23182f5fbc3e4a54392
#
_entry.id   896c5af389bed23182f5fbc3e4a54392
#
_cell.length_a   1.000
_cell.length_b   1.000
_cell.length_c   1.000
_cell.angle_alpha   90.00
_cell.angle_beta   90.00
_cell.angle_gamma   90.00
#
_symmetry.space_group_name_H-M   'P 1'
#
loop_
_entity.id
_entity.type
_entity.pdbx_description
1 polymer ?
#
loop_
_entity_poly.entity_id
_entity_poly.type
_entity_poly.pdbx_seq_one_letter_code
_entity_poly.pdbx_strand_id
1 'polypeptide(L)'
;MTEQMTNRNPNLDPLALALNGSALIEASAGTGKTFTIAILYVRLVLGHGQSPDSPLQNLLPPNLLVVTFTEAATKELRDRIRTRLTQAAEVFSDAPDEPNPPAEPALIYQLRDESYPDPASWPECRKKLLLAAEWMDEAAVSTIHSFCNRMLSEHAFDSGGLFK
;
A
#
# COMPACT_ATOMS: atom_id res chain seq x y z
N MET A 1 11.03 -25.63 11.67
CA MET A 1 9.62 -26.00 11.46
C MET A 1 8.80 -24.73 11.66
N THR A 2 8.50 -24.05 10.60
CA THR A 2 7.76 -22.78 10.66
C THR A 2 6.29 -23.12 10.56
N GLU A 3 5.57 -23.00 11.67
CA GLU A 3 4.11 -23.13 11.68
C GLU A 3 3.51 -22.02 10.80
N GLN A 4 3.06 -22.39 9.64
CA GLN A 4 2.16 -21.56 8.84
C GLN A 4 0.80 -21.58 9.54
N MET A 5 0.55 -20.59 10.38
CA MET A 5 -0.79 -20.29 10.85
C MET A 5 -1.62 -19.78 9.66
N THR A 6 -2.28 -20.69 8.96
CA THR A 6 -3.33 -20.34 8.01
C THR A 6 -4.54 -19.85 8.80
N ASN A 7 -4.55 -18.56 9.10
CA ASN A 7 -5.74 -17.92 9.64
C ASN A 7 -6.74 -17.72 8.49
N ARG A 8 -7.61 -18.71 8.27
CA ARG A 8 -8.74 -18.60 7.34
C ARG A 8 -9.82 -17.73 7.97
N ASN A 9 -9.63 -16.44 7.92
CA ASN A 9 -10.67 -15.50 8.30
C ASN A 9 -11.58 -15.26 7.08
N PRO A 10 -12.88 -15.63 7.11
CA PRO A 10 -13.79 -15.42 5.99
C PRO A 10 -14.04 -13.93 5.69
N ASN A 11 -13.71 -13.04 6.61
CA ASN A 11 -13.80 -11.58 6.43
C ASN A 11 -12.43 -10.98 6.73
N LEU A 12 -11.61 -10.81 5.68
CA LEU A 12 -10.34 -10.10 5.80
C LEU A 12 -10.59 -8.64 6.19
N ASP A 13 -10.07 -8.23 7.34
CA ASP A 13 -9.98 -6.83 7.71
C ASP A 13 -8.61 -6.26 7.27
N PRO A 14 -8.57 -5.40 6.23
CA PRO A 14 -7.33 -4.83 5.76
C PRO A 14 -6.61 -3.95 6.78
N LEU A 15 -7.32 -3.44 7.79
CA LEU A 15 -6.72 -2.61 8.85
C LEU A 15 -6.02 -3.44 9.92
N ALA A 16 -6.47 -4.68 10.13
CA ALA A 16 -5.92 -5.58 11.15
C ALA A 16 -4.77 -6.46 10.64
N LEU A 17 -4.55 -6.52 9.31
CA LEU A 17 -3.48 -7.34 8.74
C LEU A 17 -2.10 -6.85 9.21
N ALA A 18 -1.29 -7.76 9.74
CA ALA A 18 0.10 -7.46 10.08
C ALA A 18 0.90 -7.11 8.81
N LEU A 19 1.63 -5.98 8.85
CA LEU A 19 2.46 -5.54 7.72
C LEU A 19 3.90 -6.06 7.80
N ASN A 20 4.23 -6.78 8.87
CA ASN A 20 5.54 -7.43 9.06
C ASN A 20 5.47 -8.89 8.61
N GLY A 21 6.57 -9.39 8.06
CA GLY A 21 6.67 -10.77 7.59
C GLY A 21 5.95 -11.00 6.26
N SER A 22 5.41 -12.20 6.10
CA SER A 22 4.72 -12.62 4.87
C SER A 22 3.28 -13.03 5.17
N ALA A 23 2.37 -12.60 4.32
CA ALA A 23 0.96 -12.96 4.40
C ALA A 23 0.44 -13.39 3.03
N LEU A 24 -0.43 -14.38 3.00
CA LEU A 24 -1.18 -14.80 1.82
C LEU A 24 -2.64 -14.38 1.97
N ILE A 25 -3.13 -13.60 0.99
CA ILE A 25 -4.53 -13.20 0.90
C ILE A 25 -5.16 -13.97 -0.25
N GLU A 26 -6.02 -14.92 0.07
CA GLU A 26 -6.79 -15.65 -0.92
C GLU A 26 -8.10 -14.91 -1.20
N ALA A 27 -8.35 -14.58 -2.45
CA ALA A 27 -9.58 -13.96 -2.87
C ALA A 27 -9.94 -14.37 -4.30
N SER A 28 -11.23 -14.61 -4.55
CA SER A 28 -11.74 -14.86 -5.89
C SER A 28 -11.72 -13.58 -6.73
N ALA A 29 -11.79 -13.72 -8.05
CA ALA A 29 -11.95 -12.57 -8.95
C ALA A 29 -13.18 -11.74 -8.56
N GLY A 30 -13.04 -10.40 -8.53
CA GLY A 30 -14.12 -9.47 -8.17
C GLY A 30 -14.38 -9.30 -6.66
N THR A 31 -13.54 -9.85 -5.78
CA THR A 31 -13.71 -9.81 -4.31
C THR A 31 -12.89 -8.74 -3.59
N GLY A 32 -12.43 -7.70 -4.31
CA GLY A 32 -11.79 -6.54 -3.69
C GLY A 32 -10.28 -6.66 -3.45
N LYS A 33 -9.56 -7.51 -4.19
CA LYS A 33 -8.08 -7.62 -4.09
C LYS A 33 -7.38 -6.28 -4.32
N THR A 34 -7.75 -5.58 -5.39
CA THR A 34 -7.19 -4.26 -5.74
C THR A 34 -7.50 -3.23 -4.66
N PHE A 35 -8.72 -3.26 -4.11
CA PHE A 35 -9.12 -2.42 -2.98
C PHE A 35 -8.24 -2.70 -1.75
N THR A 36 -8.06 -3.96 -1.39
CA THR A 36 -7.23 -4.38 -0.26
C THR A 36 -5.79 -3.92 -0.44
N ILE A 37 -5.19 -4.12 -1.62
CA ILE A 37 -3.82 -3.66 -1.92
C ILE A 37 -3.71 -2.15 -1.76
N ALA A 38 -4.68 -1.38 -2.25
CA ALA A 38 -4.67 0.08 -2.12
C ALA A 38 -4.76 0.54 -0.66
N ILE A 39 -5.55 -0.11 0.18
CA ILE A 39 -5.62 0.16 1.62
C ILE A 39 -4.30 -0.20 2.32
N LEU A 40 -3.71 -1.35 2.01
CA LEU A 40 -2.41 -1.74 2.57
C LEU A 40 -1.31 -0.74 2.17
N TYR A 41 -1.38 -0.22 0.95
CA TYR A 41 -0.45 0.81 0.47
C TYR A 41 -0.57 2.11 1.28
N VAL A 42 -1.79 2.57 1.54
CA VAL A 42 -2.05 3.73 2.41
C VAL A 42 -1.46 3.50 3.81
N ARG A 43 -1.69 2.33 4.40
CA ARG A 43 -1.14 1.97 5.71
C ARG A 43 0.39 1.99 5.74
N LEU A 44 1.04 1.47 4.69
CA LEU A 44 2.51 1.46 4.57
C LEU A 44 3.07 2.88 4.44
N VAL A 45 2.45 3.73 3.64
CA VAL A 45 2.84 5.15 3.51
C VAL A 45 2.71 5.90 4.84
N LEU A 46 1.66 5.64 5.61
CA LEU A 46 1.45 6.24 6.93
C LEU A 46 2.38 5.65 8.01
N GLY A 47 2.97 4.48 7.79
CA GLY A 47 3.68 3.74 8.83
C GLY A 47 2.75 3.16 9.89
N HIS A 48 1.50 2.88 9.52
CA HIS A 48 0.46 2.38 10.43
C HIS A 48 0.83 1.04 11.04
N GLY A 49 0.71 0.94 12.38
CA GLY A 49 1.03 -0.29 13.11
C GLY A 49 2.53 -0.59 13.25
N GLN A 50 3.38 0.38 12.90
CA GLN A 50 4.82 0.24 13.01
C GLN A 50 5.38 1.04 14.21
N SER A 51 6.42 0.52 14.84
CA SER A 51 7.15 1.29 15.84
C SER A 51 7.92 2.45 15.18
N PRO A 52 8.23 3.54 15.92
CA PRO A 52 8.96 4.68 15.38
C PRO A 52 10.32 4.33 14.76
N ASP A 53 10.97 3.29 15.25
CA ASP A 53 12.28 2.82 14.78
C ASP A 53 12.19 1.77 13.66
N SER A 54 10.97 1.43 13.21
CA SER A 54 10.77 0.43 12.16
C SER A 54 11.31 0.93 10.81
N PRO A 55 11.99 0.06 10.03
CA PRO A 55 12.37 0.38 8.66
C PRO A 55 11.16 0.61 7.74
N LEU A 56 9.96 0.23 8.16
CA LEU A 56 8.71 0.47 7.45
C LEU A 56 8.08 1.83 7.76
N GLN A 57 8.78 2.69 8.50
CA GLN A 57 8.39 4.09 8.66
C GLN A 57 8.86 4.92 7.46
N ASN A 58 8.06 5.92 7.08
CA ASN A 58 8.39 6.89 6.02
C ASN A 58 8.67 6.28 4.64
N LEU A 59 7.96 5.21 4.28
CA LEU A 59 8.05 4.62 2.95
C LEU A 59 7.41 5.52 1.90
N LEU A 60 8.09 5.67 0.77
CA LEU A 60 7.59 6.36 -0.43
C LEU A 60 7.34 5.34 -1.55
N PRO A 61 6.57 5.70 -2.59
CA PRO A 61 6.25 4.79 -3.70
C PRO A 61 7.44 4.05 -4.33
N PRO A 62 8.63 4.64 -4.52
CA PRO A 62 9.79 3.89 -5.01
C PRO A 62 10.30 2.79 -4.07
N ASN A 63 9.95 2.86 -2.78
CA ASN A 63 10.35 1.87 -1.78
C ASN A 63 9.35 0.70 -1.65
N LEU A 64 8.20 0.78 -2.31
CA LEU A 64 7.10 -0.18 -2.23
C LEU A 64 6.97 -0.91 -3.57
N LEU A 65 7.48 -2.13 -3.63
CA LEU A 65 7.37 -2.94 -4.84
C LEU A 65 5.99 -3.59 -4.93
N VAL A 66 5.31 -3.33 -6.04
CA VAL A 66 4.05 -4.00 -6.40
C VAL A 66 4.23 -4.66 -7.76
N VAL A 67 3.96 -5.94 -7.85
CA VAL A 67 4.07 -6.70 -9.09
C VAL A 67 2.73 -7.27 -9.53
N THR A 68 2.53 -7.30 -10.84
CA THR A 68 1.34 -7.81 -11.50
C THR A 68 1.72 -8.76 -12.64
N PHE A 69 0.73 -9.39 -13.27
CA PHE A 69 0.97 -10.25 -14.43
C PHE A 69 0.90 -9.50 -15.78
N THR A 70 0.15 -8.39 -15.87
CA THR A 70 -0.11 -7.68 -17.14
C THR A 70 0.16 -6.18 -17.02
N GLU A 71 0.51 -5.53 -18.13
CA GLU A 71 0.68 -4.08 -18.18
C GLU A 71 -0.63 -3.33 -17.90
N ALA A 72 -1.77 -3.86 -18.38
CA ALA A 72 -3.07 -3.29 -18.10
C ALA A 72 -3.39 -3.30 -16.59
N ALA A 73 -3.12 -4.40 -15.90
CA ALA A 73 -3.30 -4.51 -14.45
C ALA A 73 -2.34 -3.57 -13.69
N THR A 74 -1.12 -3.41 -14.18
CA THR A 74 -0.14 -2.47 -13.62
C THR A 74 -0.66 -1.04 -13.65
N LYS A 75 -1.15 -0.58 -14.80
CA LYS A 75 -1.70 0.76 -14.97
C LYS A 75 -2.92 0.97 -14.07
N GLU A 76 -3.87 0.04 -14.11
CA GLU A 76 -5.09 0.12 -13.30
C GLU A 76 -4.74 0.20 -11.80
N LEU A 77 -3.84 -0.64 -11.33
CA LEU A 77 -3.45 -0.68 -9.92
C LEU A 77 -2.74 0.61 -9.48
N ARG A 78 -1.86 1.15 -10.32
CA ARG A 78 -1.19 2.44 -10.06
C ARG A 78 -2.21 3.57 -9.93
N ASP A 79 -3.18 3.65 -10.83
CA ASP A 79 -4.22 4.67 -10.81
C ASP A 79 -5.14 4.51 -9.57
N ARG A 80 -5.47 3.28 -9.21
CA ARG A 80 -6.26 2.96 -8.01
C ARG A 80 -5.54 3.34 -6.72
N ILE A 81 -4.25 3.05 -6.62
CA ILE A 81 -3.43 3.42 -5.45
C ILE A 81 -3.36 4.95 -5.35
N ARG A 82 -3.06 5.65 -6.44
CA ARG A 82 -3.02 7.13 -6.46
C ARG A 82 -4.34 7.74 -5.99
N THR A 83 -5.44 7.28 -6.54
CA THR A 83 -6.78 7.73 -6.13
C THR A 83 -7.01 7.50 -4.65
N ARG A 84 -6.65 6.35 -4.13
CA ARG A 84 -6.83 6.01 -2.71
C ARG A 84 -5.96 6.87 -1.79
N LEU A 85 -4.72 7.16 -2.19
CA LEU A 85 -3.83 8.06 -1.44
C LEU A 85 -4.41 9.49 -1.37
N THR A 86 -4.95 9.99 -2.47
CA THR A 86 -5.60 11.31 -2.51
C THR A 86 -6.85 11.35 -1.64
N GLN A 87 -7.72 10.36 -1.74
CA GLN A 87 -8.91 10.24 -0.88
C GLN A 87 -8.54 10.14 0.60
N ALA A 88 -7.49 9.38 0.91
CA ALA A 88 -7.01 9.28 2.28
C ALA A 88 -6.49 10.64 2.80
N ALA A 89 -5.80 11.40 1.96
CA ALA A 89 -5.35 12.74 2.32
C ALA A 89 -6.53 13.71 2.60
N GLU A 90 -7.63 13.57 1.87
CA GLU A 90 -8.87 14.33 2.12
C GLU A 90 -9.49 13.97 3.47
N VAL A 91 -9.50 12.69 3.85
CA VAL A 91 -10.00 12.24 5.16
C VAL A 91 -9.17 12.83 6.32
N PHE A 92 -7.87 13.08 6.12
CA PHE A 92 -7.00 13.74 7.08
C PHE A 92 -6.98 15.28 6.94
N SER A 93 -7.88 15.88 6.16
CA SER A 93 -8.07 17.32 6.14
C SER A 93 -8.90 17.79 7.36
N ASP A 94 -8.79 19.07 7.69
CA ASP A 94 -9.35 19.66 8.93
C ASP A 94 -10.89 19.80 8.99
N ALA A 95 -11.64 19.08 8.16
CA ALA A 95 -13.09 19.08 8.19
C ALA A 95 -13.62 17.79 8.87
N PRO A 96 -13.74 17.77 10.22
CA PRO A 96 -14.15 16.56 10.93
C PRO A 96 -15.66 16.25 10.81
N ASP A 97 -16.45 17.13 10.22
CA ASP A 97 -17.91 17.12 10.33
C ASP A 97 -18.65 16.92 8.99
N GLU A 98 -18.14 16.14 8.09
CA GLU A 98 -18.98 15.63 7.00
C GLU A 98 -19.91 14.55 7.56
N PRO A 99 -21.22 14.83 7.77
CA PRO A 99 -22.12 13.91 8.47
C PRO A 99 -22.46 12.64 7.70
N ASN A 100 -21.92 12.48 6.50
CA ASN A 100 -22.15 11.30 5.68
C ASN A 100 -20.94 11.01 4.77
N PRO A 101 -19.88 10.36 5.31
CA PRO A 101 -18.75 10.02 4.46
C PRO A 101 -19.23 9.11 3.31
N PRO A 102 -18.77 9.35 2.07
CA PRO A 102 -19.07 8.46 0.96
C PRO A 102 -18.64 7.02 1.28
N ALA A 103 -19.41 6.05 0.81
CA ALA A 103 -19.29 4.64 1.19
C ALA A 103 -17.86 4.04 1.01
N GLU A 104 -17.05 4.61 0.13
CA GLU A 104 -15.71 4.09 -0.15
C GLU A 104 -14.58 4.57 0.79
N PRO A 105 -14.55 5.78 1.35
CA PRO A 105 -13.54 6.13 2.34
C PRO A 105 -13.88 5.69 3.77
N ALA A 106 -14.98 5.00 4.03
CA ALA A 106 -15.39 4.58 5.38
C ALA A 106 -14.26 3.86 6.15
N LEU A 107 -13.52 2.98 5.49
CA LEU A 107 -12.41 2.26 6.10
C LEU A 107 -11.23 3.19 6.45
N ILE A 108 -11.03 4.26 5.69
CA ILE A 108 -9.98 5.25 5.96
C ILE A 108 -10.37 6.15 7.12
N TYR A 109 -11.65 6.51 7.27
CA TYR A 109 -12.14 7.19 8.46
C TYR A 109 -11.95 6.33 9.71
N GLN A 110 -12.27 5.05 9.62
CA GLN A 110 -12.02 4.10 10.71
C GLN A 110 -10.51 4.06 11.07
N LEU A 111 -9.63 3.95 10.07
CA LEU A 111 -8.18 3.99 10.27
C LEU A 111 -7.75 5.27 10.99
N ARG A 112 -8.24 6.43 10.56
CA ARG A 112 -7.94 7.72 11.18
C ARG A 112 -8.41 7.77 12.63
N ASP A 113 -9.66 7.44 12.89
CA ASP A 113 -10.28 7.60 14.20
C ASP A 113 -9.72 6.62 15.24
N GLU A 114 -9.41 5.39 14.83
CA GLU A 114 -8.83 4.37 15.72
C GLU A 114 -7.32 4.53 15.96
N SER A 115 -6.56 4.93 14.93
CA SER A 115 -5.11 4.92 14.98
C SER A 115 -4.46 6.30 15.08
N TYR A 116 -5.19 7.35 14.73
CA TYR A 116 -4.73 8.74 14.76
C TYR A 116 -5.76 9.64 15.46
N PRO A 117 -6.11 9.35 16.73
CA PRO A 117 -7.19 10.08 17.43
C PRO A 117 -6.84 11.53 17.73
N ASP A 118 -5.56 11.91 17.70
CA ASP A 118 -5.11 13.29 17.90
C ASP A 118 -5.14 14.07 16.58
N PRO A 119 -6.04 15.04 16.41
CA PRO A 119 -6.10 15.88 15.21
C PRO A 119 -4.81 16.64 14.91
N ALA A 120 -3.96 16.88 15.91
CA ALA A 120 -2.66 17.53 15.72
C ALA A 120 -1.71 16.70 14.82
N SER A 121 -1.92 15.40 14.72
CA SER A 121 -1.13 14.52 13.85
C SER A 121 -1.61 14.49 12.38
N TRP A 122 -2.83 14.95 12.10
CA TRP A 122 -3.43 14.84 10.78
C TRP A 122 -2.72 15.62 9.66
N PRO A 123 -2.20 16.85 9.88
CA PRO A 123 -1.47 17.57 8.85
C PRO A 123 -0.25 16.80 8.35
N GLU A 124 0.46 16.11 9.24
CA GLU A 124 1.62 15.29 8.87
C GLU A 124 1.20 14.04 8.09
N CYS A 125 0.14 13.35 8.51
CA CYS A 125 -0.44 12.22 7.79
C CYS A 125 -0.88 12.65 6.37
N ARG A 126 -1.60 13.76 6.27
CA ARG A 126 -2.04 14.33 5.00
C ARG A 126 -0.87 14.64 4.08
N LYS A 127 0.18 15.27 4.60
CA LYS A 127 1.39 15.59 3.85
C LYS A 127 2.07 14.34 3.29
N LYS A 128 2.21 13.28 4.09
CA LYS A 128 2.77 11.99 3.65
C LYS A 128 1.96 11.38 2.50
N LEU A 129 0.64 11.39 2.62
CA LEU A 129 -0.26 10.82 1.62
C LEU A 129 -0.24 11.60 0.30
N LEU A 130 -0.25 12.93 0.35
CA LEU A 130 -0.15 13.77 -0.84
C LEU A 130 1.20 13.61 -1.54
N LEU A 131 2.28 13.59 -0.78
CA LEU A 131 3.63 13.37 -1.32
C LEU A 131 3.71 12.00 -2.01
N ALA A 132 3.16 10.95 -1.40
CA ALA A 132 3.11 9.63 -2.01
C ALA A 132 2.25 9.62 -3.29
N ALA A 133 1.12 10.33 -3.32
CA ALA A 133 0.28 10.43 -4.51
C ALA A 133 1.03 11.13 -5.69
N GLU A 134 1.82 12.16 -5.41
CA GLU A 134 2.67 12.82 -6.41
C GLU A 134 3.76 11.89 -6.94
N TRP A 135 4.37 11.09 -6.07
CA TRP A 135 5.46 10.17 -6.44
C TRP A 135 4.99 8.87 -7.06
N MET A 136 3.70 8.71 -7.33
CA MET A 136 3.17 7.48 -7.97
C MET A 136 3.67 7.27 -9.39
N ASP A 137 4.14 8.31 -10.08
CA ASP A 137 4.78 8.15 -11.39
C ASP A 137 6.15 7.46 -11.29
N GLU A 138 6.83 7.62 -10.14
CA GLU A 138 8.11 6.96 -9.82
C GLU A 138 7.91 5.65 -9.03
N ALA A 139 6.66 5.21 -8.84
CA ALA A 139 6.34 4.03 -8.06
C ALA A 139 6.90 2.76 -8.69
N ALA A 140 7.41 1.87 -7.84
CA ALA A 140 7.88 0.54 -8.23
C ALA A 140 6.69 -0.42 -8.46
N VAL A 141 5.82 -0.08 -9.41
CA VAL A 141 4.67 -0.90 -9.84
C VAL A 141 4.96 -1.41 -11.26
N SER A 142 5.11 -2.70 -11.41
CA SER A 142 5.50 -3.31 -12.69
C SER A 142 4.94 -4.72 -12.84
N THR A 143 5.02 -5.26 -14.07
CA THR A 143 4.80 -6.70 -14.27
C THR A 143 5.97 -7.49 -13.65
N ILE A 144 5.71 -8.76 -13.30
CA ILE A 144 6.75 -9.69 -12.83
C ILE A 144 7.87 -9.77 -13.87
N HIS A 145 7.52 -9.86 -15.15
CA HIS A 145 8.49 -9.94 -16.25
C HIS A 145 9.39 -8.69 -16.32
N SER A 146 8.79 -7.50 -16.29
CA SER A 146 9.54 -6.23 -16.31
C SER A 146 10.43 -6.07 -15.08
N PHE A 147 9.95 -6.49 -13.90
CA PHE A 147 10.74 -6.49 -12.67
C PHE A 147 11.95 -7.41 -12.79
N CYS A 148 11.78 -8.66 -13.24
CA CYS A 148 12.87 -9.61 -13.41
C CYS A 148 13.91 -9.09 -14.42
N ASN A 149 13.50 -8.52 -15.55
CA ASN A 149 14.41 -7.95 -16.54
C ASN A 149 15.22 -6.80 -15.97
N ARG A 150 14.59 -5.91 -15.19
CA ARG A 150 15.29 -4.82 -14.53
C ARG A 150 16.32 -5.33 -13.52
N MET A 151 15.95 -6.29 -12.66
CA MET A 151 16.86 -6.88 -11.69
C MET A 151 18.06 -7.56 -12.36
N LEU A 152 17.83 -8.30 -13.44
CA LEU A 152 18.91 -8.93 -14.21
C LEU A 152 19.85 -7.88 -14.84
N SER A 153 19.30 -6.76 -15.31
CA SER A 153 20.11 -5.69 -15.90
C SER A 153 20.93 -4.93 -14.85
N GLU A 154 20.34 -4.62 -13.71
CA GLU A 154 20.97 -3.90 -12.61
C GLU A 154 22.06 -4.72 -11.92
N HIS A 155 21.87 -6.04 -11.82
CA HIS A 155 22.79 -6.98 -11.16
C HIS A 155 23.55 -7.89 -12.12
N ALA A 156 23.66 -7.51 -13.40
CA ALA A 156 24.31 -8.33 -14.42
C ALA A 156 25.76 -8.65 -14.10
N PHE A 157 26.47 -7.75 -13.43
CA PHE A 157 27.85 -7.95 -13.02
C PHE A 157 28.00 -8.76 -11.73
N ASP A 158 27.02 -8.72 -10.86
CA ASP A 158 27.05 -9.44 -9.58
C ASP A 158 26.74 -10.93 -9.76
N SER A 159 25.95 -11.28 -10.77
CA SER A 159 25.52 -12.66 -11.02
C SER A 159 26.55 -13.53 -11.77
N GLY A 160 27.69 -12.96 -12.21
CA GLY A 160 28.72 -13.69 -12.97
C GLY A 160 28.21 -14.22 -14.32
N GLY A 161 27.10 -13.72 -14.82
CA GLY A 161 26.53 -14.07 -16.10
C GLY A 161 27.42 -13.60 -17.24
N LEU A 162 28.07 -14.53 -17.94
CA LEU A 162 28.74 -14.26 -19.20
C LEU A 162 27.71 -13.76 -20.21
N PHE A 163 27.85 -12.52 -20.62
CA PHE A 163 27.18 -12.02 -21.82
C PHE A 163 27.58 -12.88 -23.01
N LYS A 164 26.67 -13.65 -23.54
CA LYS A 164 26.74 -14.20 -24.89
C LYS A 164 25.77 -13.45 -25.77
#